data_3f06ebe83bb7a5b20b67c9791d157073
#
_entry.id   3f06ebe83bb7a5b20b67c9791d157073
#
_cell.length_a   1.000
_cell.length_b   1.000
_cell.length_c   1.000
_cell.angle_alpha   90.00
_cell.angle_beta   90.00
_cell.angle_gamma   90.00
#
_symmetry.space_group_name_H-M   'P 1'
#
loop_
_entity.id
_entity.type
_entity.pdbx_description
1 polymer ?
#
loop_
_entity_poly.entity_id
_entity_poly.type
_entity_poly.pdbx_seq_one_letter_code
_entity_poly.pdbx_strand_id
1 'polypeptide(L)'
;MDAEFIDLTPENIEDEHLCCIIRTKKGHPGIEAKRAWLKERLSEGHVFRKLNVKGCVFIEYAPLETAWVPVVGDNFYYIYCLWIQGSPKGHGYGRALMEHCIGDARAHGGSGVCMLGAQKQKAWLSDQSFAKKFGFTAVDRTDNGYELLALSFDGSIPRFAARAKQMTVDAKGLTVYYDLQCPYIPQRVEKLREHCDSNGIPAEFILVDSL
;
A
#
# COMPACT_ATOMS: atom_id res chain seq x y z
N MET A 1 -17.83 -22.38 -9.89
CA MET A 1 -17.51 -21.26 -10.78
C MET A 1 -16.12 -20.79 -10.39
N ASP A 2 -15.20 -20.83 -11.33
CA ASP A 2 -13.86 -20.34 -11.10
C ASP A 2 -13.93 -18.84 -10.81
N ALA A 3 -13.17 -18.41 -9.82
CA ALA A 3 -13.13 -17.01 -9.40
C ALA A 3 -12.40 -16.21 -10.50
N GLU A 4 -13.09 -15.29 -11.11
CA GLU A 4 -12.51 -14.40 -12.11
C GLU A 4 -11.84 -13.21 -11.40
N PHE A 5 -10.56 -12.99 -11.68
CA PHE A 5 -9.82 -11.80 -11.24
C PHE A 5 -9.58 -10.87 -12.42
N ILE A 6 -9.66 -9.58 -12.17
CA ILE A 6 -9.35 -8.54 -13.15
C ILE A 6 -8.27 -7.62 -12.61
N ASP A 7 -7.42 -7.14 -13.52
CA ASP A 7 -6.46 -6.07 -13.23
C ASP A 7 -7.06 -4.74 -13.67
N LEU A 8 -6.81 -3.69 -12.88
CA LEU A 8 -7.17 -2.34 -13.30
C LEU A 8 -6.25 -1.88 -14.41
N THR A 9 -6.84 -1.28 -15.42
CA THR A 9 -6.18 -0.71 -16.59
C THR A 9 -6.70 0.71 -16.84
N PRO A 10 -6.05 1.53 -17.67
CA PRO A 10 -6.58 2.84 -18.05
C PRO A 10 -8.00 2.81 -18.64
N GLU A 11 -8.38 1.66 -19.27
CA GLU A 11 -9.67 1.48 -19.92
C GLU A 11 -10.80 1.17 -18.94
N ASN A 12 -10.52 0.44 -17.84
CA ASN A 12 -11.57 -0.02 -16.92
C ASN A 12 -11.58 0.71 -15.56
N ILE A 13 -10.53 1.47 -15.23
CA ILE A 13 -10.36 2.09 -13.91
C ILE A 13 -11.50 3.05 -13.52
N GLU A 14 -12.19 3.63 -14.48
CA GLU A 14 -13.29 4.57 -14.23
C GLU A 14 -14.53 3.84 -13.68
N ASP A 15 -14.76 2.60 -14.11
CA ASP A 15 -15.94 1.82 -13.76
C ASP A 15 -15.72 0.89 -12.57
N GLU A 16 -14.44 0.61 -12.24
CA GLU A 16 -14.09 -0.39 -11.26
C GLU A 16 -13.89 0.16 -9.85
N HIS A 17 -14.21 -0.70 -8.87
CA HIS A 17 -13.91 -0.42 -7.47
C HIS A 17 -12.42 -0.62 -7.17
N LEU A 18 -11.78 0.35 -6.49
CA LEU A 18 -10.33 0.41 -6.34
C LEU A 18 -9.83 0.68 -4.90
N CYS A 19 -10.63 0.35 -3.89
CA CYS A 19 -10.23 0.56 -2.50
C CYS A 19 -11.04 -0.30 -1.50
N CYS A 20 -10.75 -0.15 -0.21
CA CYS A 20 -11.47 -0.82 0.88
C CYS A 20 -12.78 -0.12 1.30
N ILE A 21 -13.12 1.05 0.75
CA ILE A 21 -14.36 1.77 1.05
C ILE A 21 -15.47 1.25 0.14
N ILE A 22 -16.39 0.44 0.66
CA ILE A 22 -17.43 -0.23 -0.14
C ILE A 22 -18.70 0.61 -0.30
N ARG A 23 -19.05 1.40 0.69
CA ARG A 23 -20.37 2.04 0.74
C ARG A 23 -20.25 3.53 1.00
N THR A 24 -20.39 4.30 -0.06
CA THR A 24 -20.69 5.72 0.05
C THR A 24 -21.97 5.99 -0.72
N LYS A 25 -22.99 6.54 -0.04
CA LYS A 25 -24.21 7.02 -0.72
C LYS A 25 -23.94 8.26 -1.57
N LYS A 26 -22.80 8.90 -1.37
CA LYS A 26 -22.27 10.05 -2.12
C LYS A 26 -20.83 9.72 -2.50
N GLY A 27 -20.34 10.27 -3.61
CA GLY A 27 -18.94 10.14 -4.00
C GLY A 27 -18.00 10.48 -2.84
N HIS A 28 -16.96 9.69 -2.65
CA HIS A 28 -15.96 9.93 -1.61
C HIS A 28 -14.76 10.60 -2.27
N PRO A 29 -14.42 11.85 -1.91
CA PRO A 29 -13.37 12.61 -2.62
C PRO A 29 -12.01 11.89 -2.61
N GLY A 30 -11.71 11.12 -1.56
CA GLY A 30 -10.49 10.32 -1.51
C GLY A 30 -10.48 9.13 -2.48
N ILE A 31 -11.65 8.63 -2.93
CA ILE A 31 -11.71 7.59 -3.96
C ILE A 31 -11.34 8.19 -5.32
N GLU A 32 -11.85 9.36 -5.63
CA GLU A 32 -11.51 10.07 -6.87
C GLU A 32 -10.04 10.49 -6.89
N ALA A 33 -9.51 10.97 -5.76
CA ALA A 33 -8.09 11.28 -5.64
C ALA A 33 -7.22 10.03 -5.87
N LYS A 34 -7.59 8.89 -5.26
CA LYS A 34 -6.89 7.62 -5.50
C LYS A 34 -7.01 7.16 -6.96
N ARG A 35 -8.18 7.31 -7.58
CA ARG A 35 -8.40 6.94 -8.99
C ARG A 35 -7.46 7.70 -9.91
N ALA A 36 -7.38 9.01 -9.76
CA ALA A 36 -6.49 9.86 -10.53
C ALA A 36 -5.01 9.47 -10.29
N TRP A 37 -4.61 9.29 -9.04
CA TRP A 37 -3.27 8.87 -8.66
C TRP A 37 -2.92 7.49 -9.26
N LEU A 38 -3.78 6.49 -9.09
CA LEU A 38 -3.53 5.13 -9.59
C LEU A 38 -3.43 5.10 -11.12
N LYS A 39 -4.27 5.87 -11.83
CA LYS A 39 -4.25 5.95 -13.30
C LYS A 39 -2.87 6.36 -13.83
N GLU A 40 -2.20 7.28 -13.17
CA GLU A 40 -0.83 7.67 -13.52
C GLU A 40 0.18 6.57 -13.18
N ARG A 41 0.02 5.92 -12.03
CA ARG A 41 0.95 4.88 -11.54
C ARG A 41 0.89 3.58 -12.33
N LEU A 42 -0.22 3.27 -13.01
CA LEU A 42 -0.33 2.08 -13.87
C LEU A 42 0.79 2.01 -14.92
N SER A 43 1.18 3.15 -15.49
CA SER A 43 2.29 3.23 -16.45
C SER A 43 3.67 2.97 -15.85
N GLU A 44 3.80 3.01 -14.52
CA GLU A 44 5.02 2.76 -13.75
C GLU A 44 5.12 1.32 -13.23
N GLY A 45 4.23 0.45 -13.68
CA GLY A 45 4.19 -0.95 -13.25
C GLY A 45 3.38 -1.20 -11.98
N HIS A 46 2.60 -0.22 -11.51
CA HIS A 46 1.68 -0.41 -10.39
C HIS A 46 0.54 -1.34 -10.78
N VAL A 47 0.27 -2.35 -9.95
CA VAL A 47 -0.77 -3.35 -10.19
C VAL A 47 -1.85 -3.24 -9.11
N PHE A 48 -3.09 -3.17 -9.55
CA PHE A 48 -4.26 -3.33 -8.70
C PHE A 48 -5.12 -4.47 -9.26
N ARG A 49 -5.05 -5.62 -8.61
CA ARG A 49 -5.79 -6.83 -8.98
C ARG A 49 -6.93 -7.09 -8.02
N LYS A 50 -8.11 -7.29 -8.54
CA LYS A 50 -9.32 -7.53 -7.75
C LYS A 50 -10.13 -8.72 -8.26
N LEU A 51 -10.95 -9.30 -7.37
CA LEU A 51 -11.99 -10.25 -7.77
C LEU A 51 -13.09 -9.51 -8.53
N ASN A 52 -13.57 -10.07 -9.63
CA ASN A 52 -14.65 -9.51 -10.45
C ASN A 52 -16.02 -9.72 -9.76
N VAL A 53 -16.21 -9.02 -8.63
CA VAL A 53 -17.45 -9.01 -7.85
C VAL A 53 -17.72 -7.63 -7.29
N LYS A 54 -18.95 -7.38 -6.90
CA LYS A 54 -19.32 -6.19 -6.10
C LYS A 54 -18.85 -6.38 -4.65
N GLY A 55 -17.58 -6.09 -4.38
CA GLY A 55 -17.01 -6.26 -3.05
C GLY A 55 -15.54 -5.87 -3.00
N CYS A 56 -14.98 -5.88 -1.78
CA CYS A 56 -13.58 -5.59 -1.55
C CYS A 56 -12.77 -6.88 -1.41
N VAL A 57 -12.23 -7.35 -2.52
CA VAL A 57 -11.26 -8.45 -2.58
C VAL A 57 -10.20 -8.04 -3.57
N PHE A 58 -9.07 -7.56 -3.08
CA PHE A 58 -8.01 -7.05 -3.95
C PHE A 58 -6.62 -7.13 -3.31
N ILE A 59 -5.61 -7.05 -4.16
CA ILE A 59 -4.22 -6.76 -3.82
C ILE A 59 -3.74 -5.56 -4.63
N GLU A 60 -2.89 -4.75 -4.05
CA GLU A 60 -2.26 -3.59 -4.66
C GLU A 60 -0.76 -3.63 -4.38
N TYR A 61 0.07 -3.57 -5.43
CA TYR A 61 1.52 -3.63 -5.32
C TYR A 61 2.20 -2.92 -6.51
N ALA A 62 3.47 -2.58 -6.36
CA ALA A 62 4.28 -1.97 -7.40
C ALA A 62 5.74 -2.39 -7.30
N PRO A 63 6.57 -2.23 -8.36
CA PRO A 63 8.01 -2.25 -8.23
C PRO A 63 8.45 -1.25 -7.15
N LEU A 64 9.40 -1.65 -6.31
CA LEU A 64 9.83 -0.83 -5.17
C LEU A 64 10.43 0.50 -5.63
N GLU A 65 11.05 0.51 -6.80
CA GLU A 65 11.65 1.68 -7.45
C GLU A 65 10.62 2.78 -7.76
N THR A 66 9.35 2.40 -7.95
CA THR A 66 8.25 3.33 -8.22
C THR A 66 7.21 3.38 -7.10
N ALA A 67 7.48 2.72 -5.98
CA ALA A 67 6.50 2.54 -4.92
C ALA A 67 6.33 3.75 -3.99
N TRP A 68 7.17 4.78 -4.05
CA TRP A 68 7.11 5.98 -3.21
C TRP A 68 6.98 5.70 -1.71
N VAL A 69 7.68 4.69 -1.25
CA VAL A 69 7.72 4.29 0.16
C VAL A 69 9.14 4.41 0.69
N PRO A 70 9.33 4.68 1.98
CA PRO A 70 10.66 4.87 2.57
C PRO A 70 11.36 3.51 2.80
N VAL A 71 11.42 2.71 1.75
CA VAL A 71 12.10 1.40 1.71
C VAL A 71 13.08 1.42 0.55
N VAL A 72 14.25 0.83 0.74
CA VAL A 72 15.29 0.67 -0.27
C VAL A 72 15.62 -0.80 -0.46
N GLY A 73 15.82 -1.19 -1.71
CA GLY A 73 16.13 -2.55 -2.14
C GLY A 73 16.01 -2.63 -3.66
N ASP A 74 16.81 -3.44 -4.29
CA ASP A 74 16.87 -3.53 -5.73
C ASP A 74 15.94 -4.65 -6.23
N ASN A 75 15.09 -4.35 -7.23
CA ASN A 75 14.19 -5.29 -7.88
C ASN A 75 13.17 -5.97 -6.93
N PHE A 76 12.75 -5.29 -5.87
CA PHE A 76 11.65 -5.76 -5.03
C PHE A 76 10.31 -5.24 -5.52
N TYR A 77 9.25 -5.97 -5.17
CA TYR A 77 7.87 -5.49 -5.30
C TYR A 77 7.31 -5.15 -3.92
N TYR A 78 6.68 -3.99 -3.78
CA TYR A 78 6.10 -3.54 -2.52
C TYR A 78 4.58 -3.74 -2.55
N ILE A 79 4.03 -4.49 -1.57
CA ILE A 79 2.59 -4.64 -1.38
C ILE A 79 2.09 -3.50 -0.50
N TYR A 80 1.24 -2.63 -1.05
CA TYR A 80 0.57 -1.56 -0.31
C TYR A 80 -0.61 -2.07 0.49
N CYS A 81 -1.42 -2.94 -0.12
CA CYS A 81 -2.65 -3.41 0.49
C CYS A 81 -3.04 -4.80 -0.04
N LEU A 82 -3.48 -5.65 0.86
CA LEU A 82 -4.22 -6.88 0.56
C LEU A 82 -5.46 -6.89 1.43
N TRP A 83 -6.64 -6.85 0.83
CA TRP A 83 -7.88 -6.69 1.57
C TRP A 83 -8.98 -7.62 1.07
N ILE A 84 -9.60 -8.34 1.99
CA ILE A 84 -10.77 -9.18 1.74
C ILE A 84 -11.84 -8.85 2.78
N GLN A 85 -13.02 -8.45 2.33
CA GLN A 85 -14.11 -8.08 3.21
C GLN A 85 -15.42 -8.78 2.86
N GLY A 86 -16.20 -9.11 3.89
CA GLY A 86 -17.54 -9.67 3.74
C GLY A 86 -17.57 -11.16 3.42
N SER A 87 -18.58 -11.59 2.67
CA SER A 87 -18.81 -12.99 2.30
C SER A 87 -17.66 -13.69 1.55
N PRO A 88 -16.77 -13.00 0.81
CA PRO A 88 -15.60 -13.64 0.18
C PRO A 88 -14.53 -14.14 1.15
N LYS A 89 -14.59 -13.80 2.44
CA LYS A 89 -13.63 -14.32 3.44
C LYS A 89 -13.74 -15.84 3.54
N GLY A 90 -12.57 -16.50 3.67
CA GLY A 90 -12.50 -17.95 3.85
C GLY A 90 -12.52 -18.77 2.55
N HIS A 91 -12.71 -18.16 1.38
CA HIS A 91 -12.78 -18.83 0.08
C HIS A 91 -11.42 -18.95 -0.65
N GLY A 92 -10.30 -18.68 0.02
CA GLY A 92 -8.97 -18.80 -0.57
C GLY A 92 -8.52 -17.61 -1.44
N TYR A 93 -9.36 -16.59 -1.66
CA TYR A 93 -9.03 -15.46 -2.53
C TYR A 93 -7.79 -14.68 -2.10
N GLY A 94 -7.57 -14.51 -0.80
CA GLY A 94 -6.35 -13.87 -0.30
C GLY A 94 -5.09 -14.64 -0.66
N ARG A 95 -5.18 -15.99 -0.61
CA ARG A 95 -4.09 -16.86 -1.06
C ARG A 95 -3.84 -16.66 -2.55
N ALA A 96 -4.87 -16.75 -3.39
CA ALA A 96 -4.75 -16.58 -4.83
C ALA A 96 -4.14 -15.21 -5.21
N LEU A 97 -4.55 -14.13 -4.54
CA LEU A 97 -4.00 -12.79 -4.75
C LEU A 97 -2.52 -12.67 -4.34
N MET A 98 -2.15 -13.25 -3.20
CA MET A 98 -0.74 -13.25 -2.75
C MET A 98 0.13 -14.11 -3.67
N GLU A 99 -0.33 -15.30 -4.05
CA GLU A 99 0.38 -16.19 -4.98
C GLU A 99 0.56 -15.53 -6.35
N HIS A 100 -0.46 -14.79 -6.82
CA HIS A 100 -0.35 -14.01 -8.05
C HIS A 100 0.75 -12.94 -7.94
N CYS A 101 0.75 -12.12 -6.90
CA CYS A 101 1.76 -11.09 -6.69
C CYS A 101 3.19 -11.68 -6.64
N ILE A 102 3.36 -12.80 -5.92
CA ILE A 102 4.65 -13.50 -5.83
C ILE A 102 5.06 -14.05 -7.21
N GLY A 103 4.13 -14.64 -7.95
CA GLY A 103 4.36 -15.17 -9.29
C GLY A 103 4.71 -14.08 -10.30
N ASP A 104 3.99 -12.97 -10.25
CA ASP A 104 4.20 -11.80 -11.11
C ASP A 104 5.58 -11.17 -10.86
N ALA A 105 5.94 -10.93 -9.59
CA ALA A 105 7.27 -10.44 -9.22
C ALA A 105 8.40 -11.37 -9.74
N ARG A 106 8.22 -12.69 -9.65
CA ARG A 106 9.19 -13.67 -10.19
C ARG A 106 9.28 -13.63 -11.70
N ALA A 107 8.13 -13.54 -12.39
CA ALA A 107 8.07 -13.50 -13.85
C ALA A 107 8.79 -12.28 -14.44
N HIS A 108 8.79 -11.17 -13.69
CA HIS A 108 9.50 -9.94 -14.05
C HIS A 108 10.94 -9.84 -13.51
N GLY A 109 11.50 -10.95 -13.02
CA GLY A 109 12.90 -10.99 -12.54
C GLY A 109 13.13 -10.27 -11.20
N GLY A 110 12.07 -10.13 -10.39
CA GLY A 110 12.16 -9.51 -9.08
C GLY A 110 13.03 -10.29 -8.11
N SER A 111 13.75 -9.60 -7.22
CA SER A 111 14.54 -10.17 -6.12
C SER A 111 13.67 -10.63 -4.94
N GLY A 112 12.42 -10.15 -4.88
CA GLY A 112 11.49 -10.52 -3.83
C GLY A 112 10.26 -9.61 -3.74
N VAL A 113 9.46 -9.88 -2.72
CA VAL A 113 8.27 -9.08 -2.38
C VAL A 113 8.40 -8.59 -0.94
N CYS A 114 8.05 -7.34 -0.67
CA CYS A 114 8.07 -6.78 0.67
C CYS A 114 6.78 -6.03 1.01
N MET A 115 6.54 -5.81 2.29
CA MET A 115 5.38 -5.05 2.80
C MET A 115 5.63 -4.52 4.20
N LEU A 116 4.86 -3.51 4.59
CA LEU A 116 4.89 -2.99 5.95
C LEU A 116 4.11 -3.89 6.91
N GLY A 117 4.72 -4.20 8.04
CA GLY A 117 4.15 -4.90 9.17
C GLY A 117 4.46 -4.19 10.48
N ALA A 118 4.17 -4.83 11.60
CA ALA A 118 4.52 -4.34 12.93
C ALA A 118 4.62 -5.50 13.93
N GLN A 119 5.44 -5.33 14.98
CA GLN A 119 5.58 -6.31 16.08
C GLN A 119 4.25 -6.57 16.78
N LYS A 120 3.48 -5.50 17.00
CA LYS A 120 2.11 -5.56 17.50
C LYS A 120 1.19 -4.99 16.44
N GLN A 121 0.04 -5.64 16.22
CA GLN A 121 -0.93 -5.17 15.22
C GLN A 121 -1.22 -3.68 15.43
N LYS A 122 -1.02 -2.92 14.36
CA LYS A 122 -1.34 -1.50 14.29
C LYS A 122 -2.58 -1.30 13.42
N ALA A 123 -3.35 -0.26 13.70
CA ALA A 123 -4.45 0.14 12.83
C ALA A 123 -3.94 0.35 11.40
N TRP A 124 -4.74 -0.03 10.42
CA TRP A 124 -4.49 0.13 8.98
C TRP A 124 -3.42 -0.77 8.36
N LEU A 125 -2.77 -1.63 9.15
CA LEU A 125 -1.86 -2.64 8.62
C LEU A 125 -2.58 -3.96 8.37
N SER A 126 -2.19 -4.62 7.29
CA SER A 126 -2.58 -6.00 7.02
C SER A 126 -2.05 -6.94 8.11
N ASP A 127 -2.77 -8.01 8.38
CA ASP A 127 -2.33 -9.01 9.33
C ASP A 127 -1.06 -9.71 8.82
N GLN A 128 0.05 -9.45 9.49
CA GLN A 128 1.34 -10.04 9.12
C GLN A 128 1.40 -11.56 9.29
N SER A 129 0.52 -12.16 10.12
CA SER A 129 0.45 -13.61 10.28
C SER A 129 0.05 -14.29 8.96
N PHE A 130 -0.73 -13.60 8.12
CA PHE A 130 -1.08 -14.07 6.81
C PHE A 130 0.15 -14.08 5.87
N ALA A 131 0.91 -12.99 5.80
CA ALA A 131 2.11 -12.92 4.98
C ALA A 131 3.17 -13.95 5.41
N LYS A 132 3.35 -14.16 6.71
CA LYS A 132 4.28 -15.16 7.26
C LYS A 132 3.98 -16.59 6.79
N LYS A 133 2.72 -16.93 6.48
CA LYS A 133 2.36 -18.25 5.89
C LYS A 133 2.91 -18.46 4.48
N PHE A 134 3.31 -17.40 3.80
CA PHE A 134 3.97 -17.43 2.48
C PHE A 134 5.50 -17.33 2.57
N GLY A 135 6.05 -17.35 3.78
CA GLY A 135 7.50 -17.28 4.00
C GLY A 135 8.06 -15.87 4.20
N PHE A 136 7.19 -14.85 4.32
CA PHE A 136 7.68 -13.53 4.69
C PHE A 136 8.27 -13.53 6.09
N THR A 137 9.40 -12.87 6.25
CA THR A 137 10.10 -12.68 7.54
C THR A 137 10.33 -11.19 7.79
N ALA A 138 10.44 -10.80 9.06
CA ALA A 138 10.82 -9.44 9.41
C ALA A 138 12.32 -9.26 9.17
N VAL A 139 12.67 -8.42 8.21
CA VAL A 139 14.05 -8.19 7.77
C VAL A 139 14.64 -6.87 8.29
N ASP A 140 13.79 -5.91 8.63
CA ASP A 140 14.21 -4.64 9.24
C ASP A 140 13.12 -4.09 10.18
N ARG A 141 13.49 -3.14 11.06
CA ARG A 141 12.61 -2.58 12.09
C ARG A 141 12.89 -1.11 12.33
N THR A 142 11.86 -0.41 12.79
CA THR A 142 11.95 0.94 13.34
C THR A 142 11.77 0.92 14.86
N ASP A 143 12.28 1.93 15.56
CA ASP A 143 12.18 2.01 17.02
C ASP A 143 10.74 2.11 17.54
N ASN A 144 9.82 2.66 16.72
CA ASN A 144 8.39 2.73 17.05
C ASN A 144 7.61 1.45 16.72
N GLY A 145 8.33 0.35 16.38
CA GLY A 145 7.80 -1.00 16.26
C GLY A 145 7.15 -1.35 14.92
N TYR A 146 7.44 -0.61 13.84
CA TYR A 146 7.16 -1.09 12.49
C TYR A 146 8.20 -2.12 12.07
N GLU A 147 7.77 -3.09 11.27
CA GLU A 147 8.62 -4.12 10.67
C GLU A 147 8.50 -4.07 9.15
N LEU A 148 9.63 -4.21 8.48
CA LEU A 148 9.63 -4.52 7.06
C LEU A 148 9.60 -6.04 6.93
N LEU A 149 8.54 -6.56 6.34
CA LEU A 149 8.42 -7.98 6.01
C LEU A 149 8.87 -8.19 4.58
N ALA A 150 9.68 -9.22 4.33
CA ALA A 150 10.09 -9.58 2.98
C ALA A 150 10.11 -11.09 2.76
N LEU A 151 9.79 -11.46 1.52
CA LEU A 151 10.02 -12.77 0.93
C LEU A 151 11.07 -12.59 -0.18
N SER A 152 12.31 -12.95 0.11
CA SER A 152 13.39 -12.88 -0.86
C SER A 152 13.40 -14.11 -1.76
N PHE A 153 13.77 -13.94 -3.03
CA PHE A 153 13.90 -15.03 -4.00
C PHE A 153 15.37 -15.41 -4.27
N ASP A 154 16.29 -14.49 -4.01
CA ASP A 154 17.71 -14.60 -4.35
C ASP A 154 18.65 -14.35 -3.16
N GLY A 155 18.09 -14.11 -1.97
CA GLY A 155 18.84 -13.78 -0.76
C GLY A 155 19.06 -12.29 -0.53
N SER A 156 18.65 -11.42 -1.46
CA SER A 156 18.67 -9.97 -1.27
C SER A 156 17.73 -9.55 -0.16
N ILE A 157 18.05 -8.47 0.56
CA ILE A 157 17.27 -8.00 1.73
C ILE A 157 16.98 -6.51 1.58
N PRO A 158 15.71 -6.11 1.47
CA PRO A 158 15.32 -4.70 1.49
C PRO A 158 15.41 -4.15 2.92
N ARG A 159 15.50 -2.83 3.06
CA ARG A 159 15.57 -2.16 4.36
C ARG A 159 14.80 -0.85 4.36
N PHE A 160 14.42 -0.36 5.50
CA PHE A 160 13.92 1.01 5.64
C PHE A 160 15.01 2.01 5.26
N ALA A 161 14.62 3.08 4.59
CA ALA A 161 15.50 4.22 4.37
C ALA A 161 15.98 4.78 5.72
N ALA A 162 17.22 5.23 5.81
CA ALA A 162 17.82 5.69 7.05
C ALA A 162 16.99 6.81 7.73
N ARG A 163 16.49 7.76 6.95
CA ARG A 163 15.62 8.85 7.45
C ARG A 163 14.31 8.34 8.05
N ALA A 164 13.72 7.30 7.49
CA ALA A 164 12.51 6.68 8.04
C ALA A 164 12.76 6.01 9.40
N LYS A 165 13.95 5.44 9.61
CA LYS A 165 14.35 4.85 10.90
C LYS A 165 14.62 5.91 11.96
N GLN A 166 15.26 6.99 11.59
CA GLN A 166 15.57 8.11 12.47
C GLN A 166 14.31 8.90 12.87
N MET A 167 13.25 8.85 12.07
CA MET A 167 11.99 9.59 12.26
C MET A 167 12.19 11.09 12.53
N THR A 168 13.27 11.66 11.99
CA THR A 168 13.62 13.08 12.13
C THR A 168 13.79 13.68 10.75
N VAL A 169 13.34 14.91 10.63
CA VAL A 169 13.62 15.79 9.48
C VAL A 169 14.38 17.00 9.99
N ASP A 170 15.28 17.56 9.19
CA ASP A 170 16.05 18.77 9.53
C ASP A 170 15.17 20.02 9.41
N ALA A 171 13.99 19.99 10.04
CA ALA A 171 13.03 21.08 10.04
C ALA A 171 12.49 21.33 11.45
N LYS A 172 12.22 22.60 11.77
CA LYS A 172 11.52 22.97 12.99
C LYS A 172 10.02 22.90 12.75
N GLY A 173 9.31 22.19 13.63
CA GLY A 173 7.86 22.06 13.54
C GLY A 173 7.42 20.68 13.07
N LEU A 174 6.18 20.58 12.58
CA LEU A 174 5.59 19.37 12.04
C LEU A 174 5.65 19.39 10.51
N THR A 175 6.30 18.39 9.92
CA THR A 175 6.24 18.17 8.46
C THR A 175 5.52 16.86 8.19
N VAL A 176 4.49 16.91 7.36
CA VAL A 176 3.63 15.77 7.00
C VAL A 176 3.80 15.47 5.51
N TYR A 177 4.47 14.37 5.20
CA TYR A 177 4.54 13.84 3.84
C TYR A 177 3.38 12.87 3.64
N TYR A 178 2.66 12.99 2.55
CA TYR A 178 1.53 12.11 2.23
C TYR A 178 1.38 11.92 0.72
N ASP A 179 0.77 10.81 0.33
CA ASP A 179 0.38 10.50 -1.03
C ASP A 179 -1.14 10.27 -1.14
N LEU A 180 -1.61 9.91 -2.32
CA LEU A 180 -3.02 9.67 -2.60
C LEU A 180 -3.34 8.18 -2.80
N GLN A 181 -2.42 7.29 -2.47
CA GLN A 181 -2.60 5.84 -2.59
C GLN A 181 -3.78 5.34 -1.74
N CYS A 182 -3.92 5.80 -0.51
CA CYS A 182 -5.01 5.39 0.36
C CYS A 182 -6.13 6.44 0.38
N PRO A 183 -7.38 6.09 0.06
CA PRO A 183 -8.49 7.05 -0.04
C PRO A 183 -8.87 7.73 1.28
N TYR A 184 -8.36 7.23 2.41
CA TYR A 184 -8.56 7.87 3.71
C TYR A 184 -7.57 9.01 3.99
N ILE A 185 -6.45 9.07 3.27
CA ILE A 185 -5.38 10.05 3.56
C ILE A 185 -5.84 11.50 3.35
N PRO A 186 -6.48 11.89 2.22
CA PRO A 186 -6.86 13.29 2.03
C PRO A 186 -7.68 13.86 3.19
N GLN A 187 -8.70 13.11 3.65
CA GLN A 187 -9.54 13.56 4.76
C GLN A 187 -8.79 13.62 6.09
N ARG A 188 -7.80 12.73 6.31
CA ARG A 188 -6.99 12.75 7.53
C ARG A 188 -6.01 13.91 7.54
N VAL A 189 -5.40 14.19 6.40
CA VAL A 189 -4.51 15.33 6.21
C VAL A 189 -5.26 16.63 6.47
N GLU A 190 -6.47 16.77 5.92
CA GLU A 190 -7.28 17.97 6.14
C GLU A 190 -7.63 18.16 7.62
N LYS A 191 -8.11 17.12 8.30
CA LYS A 191 -8.37 17.18 9.75
C LYS A 191 -7.13 17.51 10.58
N LEU A 192 -5.97 17.02 10.18
CA LEU A 192 -4.72 17.33 10.87
C LEU A 192 -4.33 18.79 10.62
N ARG A 193 -4.52 19.31 9.41
CA ARG A 193 -4.32 20.72 9.07
C ARG A 193 -5.20 21.63 9.91
N GLU A 194 -6.50 21.37 9.94
CA GLU A 194 -7.47 22.09 10.77
C GLU A 194 -7.07 22.08 12.26
N HIS A 195 -6.58 20.94 12.76
CA HIS A 195 -6.12 20.82 14.14
C HIS A 195 -4.87 21.68 14.41
N CYS A 196 -3.89 21.65 13.51
CA CYS A 196 -2.69 22.46 13.62
C CYS A 196 -3.01 23.96 13.61
N ASP A 197 -3.84 24.40 12.67
CA ASP A 197 -4.27 25.79 12.53
C ASP A 197 -5.01 26.27 13.79
N SER A 198 -5.96 25.47 14.29
CA SER A 198 -6.75 25.79 15.48
C SER A 198 -5.93 25.87 16.78
N ASN A 199 -4.78 25.21 16.83
CA ASN A 199 -3.91 25.17 18.00
C ASN A 199 -2.61 25.98 17.82
N GLY A 200 -2.46 26.70 16.71
CA GLY A 200 -1.26 27.49 16.43
C GLY A 200 0.01 26.64 16.29
N ILE A 201 -0.13 25.39 15.82
CA ILE A 201 1.00 24.48 15.61
C ILE A 201 1.56 24.73 14.21
N PRO A 202 2.80 25.20 14.07
CA PRO A 202 3.43 25.33 12.76
C PRO A 202 3.55 23.97 12.10
N ALA A 203 2.93 23.81 10.93
CA ALA A 203 2.92 22.56 10.19
C ALA A 203 3.04 22.79 8.69
N GLU A 204 3.83 21.94 8.04
CA GLU A 204 3.97 21.87 6.60
C GLU A 204 3.39 20.53 6.09
N PHE A 205 2.63 20.58 5.01
CA PHE A 205 1.98 19.42 4.41
C PHE A 205 2.44 19.27 2.96
N ILE A 206 3.20 18.23 2.69
CA ILE A 206 3.86 17.99 1.41
C ILE A 206 3.23 16.77 0.75
N LEU A 207 2.55 17.00 -0.39
CA LEU A 207 2.11 15.92 -1.25
C LEU A 207 3.32 15.34 -1.97
N VAL A 208 3.51 14.03 -1.84
CA VAL A 208 4.50 13.28 -2.62
C VAL A 208 3.85 12.91 -3.94
N ASP A 209 4.22 13.60 -5.00
CA ASP A 209 3.69 13.44 -6.36
C ASP A 209 4.77 13.10 -7.40
N SER A 210 6.02 12.99 -6.96
CA SER A 210 7.19 12.61 -7.74
C SER A 210 8.22 11.90 -6.85
N LEU A 211 9.13 11.15 -7.47
CA LEU A 211 10.29 10.51 -6.84
C LEU A 211 11.51 11.42 -6.87
#